data_c41d98706d09b92e67daa902f112457a
#
_entry.id   c41d98706d09b92e67daa902f112457a
#
_cell.length_a   1.000
_cell.length_b   1.000
_cell.length_c   1.000
_cell.angle_alpha   90.00
_cell.angle_beta   90.00
_cell.angle_gamma   90.00
#
_symmetry.space_group_name_H-M   'P 1'
#
loop_
_entity.id
_entity.type
_entity.pdbx_description
1 polymer ?
#
loop_
_entity_poly.entity_id
_entity_poly.type
_entity_poly.pdbx_seq_one_letter_code
_entity_poly.pdbx_strand_id
1 'polypeptide(L)'
;MNKVKDSIIAMKSSGLRRWVGMADDRLRKEALDYHKFPKPGKMATKPTKPHSTAHELSLAYSPGVAYPCLEIERDRDLAFSYTSKGNLVGVISNGTAVLGLGDIGTLASKPVMEGKALL
;
A
#
# COMPACT_ATOMS: atom_id res chain seq x y z
N MET A 1 12.93 13.45 -27.99
CA MET A 1 11.73 13.06 -27.20
C MET A 1 10.79 12.32 -28.15
N ASN A 2 10.46 11.09 -27.83
CA ASN A 2 10.08 10.09 -28.83
C ASN A 2 8.54 10.03 -29.01
N LYS A 3 8.00 10.82 -29.96
CA LYS A 3 6.54 10.89 -30.29
C LYS A 3 5.87 9.51 -30.49
N VAL A 4 6.63 8.50 -30.90
CA VAL A 4 6.12 7.13 -31.10
C VAL A 4 5.82 6.44 -29.78
N LYS A 5 6.65 6.62 -28.73
CA LYS A 5 6.38 6.07 -27.39
C LYS A 5 5.15 6.72 -26.76
N ASP A 6 5.00 8.03 -26.91
CA ASP A 6 3.84 8.76 -26.37
C ASP A 6 2.54 8.32 -27.06
N SER A 7 2.58 8.06 -28.37
CA SER A 7 1.43 7.55 -29.16
C SER A 7 1.03 6.12 -28.76
N ILE A 8 2.01 5.22 -28.51
CA ILE A 8 1.75 3.84 -28.09
C ILE A 8 1.16 3.79 -26.66
N ILE A 9 1.67 4.65 -25.77
CA ILE A 9 1.14 4.77 -24.39
C ILE A 9 -0.28 5.35 -24.42
N ALA A 10 -0.52 6.36 -25.24
CA ALA A 10 -1.86 6.94 -25.43
C ALA A 10 -2.86 5.95 -26.03
N MET A 11 -2.47 5.14 -27.01
CA MET A 11 -3.33 4.09 -27.59
C MET A 11 -3.68 2.99 -26.59
N LYS A 12 -2.73 2.55 -25.74
CA LYS A 12 -3.01 1.54 -24.69
C LYS A 12 -3.92 2.09 -23.60
N SER A 13 -3.75 3.35 -23.19
CA SER A 13 -4.60 3.99 -22.19
C SER A 13 -6.01 4.27 -22.71
N SER A 14 -6.17 4.64 -23.99
CA SER A 14 -7.48 4.86 -24.61
C SER A 14 -8.26 3.54 -24.75
N GLY A 15 -7.61 2.42 -25.01
CA GLY A 15 -8.22 1.10 -25.11
C GLY A 15 -8.85 0.65 -23.77
N LEU A 16 -8.14 0.76 -22.66
CA LEU A 16 -8.66 0.34 -21.36
C LEU A 16 -9.67 1.35 -20.78
N ARG A 17 -9.48 2.65 -20.99
CA ARG A 17 -10.50 3.66 -20.63
C ARG A 17 -11.81 3.44 -21.39
N ARG A 18 -11.72 3.05 -22.67
CA ARG A 18 -12.88 2.64 -23.47
C ARG A 18 -13.50 1.35 -22.92
N TRP A 19 -12.69 0.39 -22.52
CA TRP A 19 -13.15 -0.88 -21.94
C TRP A 19 -13.82 -0.66 -20.58
N VAL A 20 -13.24 0.16 -19.70
CA VAL A 20 -13.83 0.57 -18.42
C VAL A 20 -15.12 1.39 -18.63
N GLY A 21 -15.22 2.20 -19.70
CA GLY A 21 -16.43 2.91 -20.06
C GLY A 21 -17.53 2.02 -20.67
N MET A 22 -17.19 0.80 -21.10
CA MET A 22 -18.14 -0.24 -21.58
C MET A 22 -18.36 -1.31 -20.49
N ALA A 23 -17.71 -1.20 -19.32
CA ALA A 23 -17.93 -2.14 -18.23
C ALA A 23 -19.38 -2.01 -17.77
N ASP A 24 -20.00 -3.18 -17.57
CA ASP A 24 -21.33 -3.32 -17.01
C ASP A 24 -21.48 -2.45 -15.75
N ASP A 25 -22.48 -1.61 -15.72
CA ASP A 25 -22.81 -0.73 -14.57
C ASP A 25 -22.89 -1.51 -13.26
N ARG A 26 -23.25 -2.79 -13.33
CA ARG A 26 -23.24 -3.72 -12.21
C ARG A 26 -21.83 -3.94 -11.67
N LEU A 27 -20.85 -4.30 -12.53
CA LEU A 27 -19.46 -4.49 -12.11
C LEU A 27 -18.86 -3.18 -11.56
N ARG A 28 -19.19 -2.06 -12.17
CA ARG A 28 -18.77 -0.75 -11.68
C ARG A 28 -19.28 -0.50 -10.26
N LYS A 29 -20.57 -0.74 -10.03
CA LYS A 29 -21.17 -0.55 -8.70
C LYS A 29 -20.55 -1.51 -7.67
N GLU A 30 -20.44 -2.79 -7.99
CA GLU A 30 -19.83 -3.80 -7.12
C GLU A 30 -18.38 -3.44 -6.76
N ALA A 31 -17.57 -2.98 -7.71
CA ALA A 31 -16.20 -2.57 -7.48
C ALA A 31 -16.10 -1.34 -6.56
N LEU A 32 -16.95 -0.35 -6.75
CA LEU A 32 -16.99 0.84 -5.89
C LEU A 32 -17.45 0.49 -4.47
N ASP A 33 -18.47 -0.34 -4.33
CA ASP A 33 -18.97 -0.80 -3.04
C ASP A 33 -17.92 -1.65 -2.31
N TYR A 34 -17.22 -2.54 -3.01
CA TYR A 34 -16.11 -3.33 -2.46
C TYR A 34 -14.98 -2.48 -1.88
N HIS A 35 -14.62 -1.38 -2.53
CA HIS A 35 -13.56 -0.48 -2.04
C HIS A 35 -14.01 0.43 -0.90
N LYS A 36 -15.31 0.64 -0.76
CA LYS A 36 -15.91 1.55 0.22
C LYS A 36 -16.34 0.86 1.51
N PHE A 37 -16.88 -0.37 1.41
CA PHE A 37 -17.54 -1.05 2.52
C PHE A 37 -16.84 -2.38 2.90
N PRO A 38 -16.92 -2.82 4.19
CA PRO A 38 -17.49 -2.11 5.36
C PRO A 38 -16.60 -0.95 5.85
N LYS A 39 -15.32 -0.93 5.46
CA LYS A 39 -14.33 0.14 5.71
C LYS A 39 -13.63 0.50 4.42
N PRO A 40 -13.34 1.78 4.18
CA PRO A 40 -12.61 2.19 2.99
C PRO A 40 -11.22 1.54 2.90
N GLY A 41 -10.84 1.16 1.67
CA GLY A 41 -9.54 0.53 1.39
C GLY A 41 -9.52 -0.98 1.63
N LYS A 42 -8.40 -1.61 1.28
CA LYS A 42 -8.17 -3.06 1.35
C LYS A 42 -7.18 -3.47 2.42
N MET A 43 -6.49 -2.49 3.01
CA MET A 43 -5.40 -2.72 3.96
C MET A 43 -5.73 -2.13 5.33
N ALA A 44 -5.27 -2.81 6.38
CA ALA A 44 -5.29 -2.32 7.74
C ALA A 44 -3.98 -2.68 8.45
N THR A 45 -3.59 -1.87 9.43
CA THR A 45 -2.49 -2.22 10.33
C THR A 45 -3.06 -2.82 11.60
N LYS A 46 -2.39 -3.85 12.11
CA LYS A 46 -2.75 -4.52 13.36
C LYS A 46 -1.51 -4.69 14.23
N PRO A 47 -1.55 -4.28 15.51
CA PRO A 47 -0.49 -4.59 16.46
C PRO A 47 -0.30 -6.11 16.60
N THR A 48 0.96 -6.53 16.71
CA THR A 48 1.34 -7.93 16.91
C THR A 48 1.63 -8.27 18.38
N LYS A 49 1.68 -7.25 19.24
CA LYS A 49 1.96 -7.37 20.67
C LYS A 49 0.76 -6.87 21.48
N PRO A 50 0.56 -7.42 22.69
CA PRO A 50 -0.44 -6.90 23.63
C PRO A 50 -0.10 -5.45 24.01
N HIS A 51 -1.12 -4.62 24.22
CA HIS A 51 -0.98 -3.21 24.53
C HIS A 51 -2.15 -2.65 25.35
N SER A 52 -2.81 -3.51 26.13
CA SER A 52 -4.02 -3.16 26.88
C SER A 52 -3.77 -2.76 28.32
N THR A 53 -2.60 -3.11 28.88
CA THR A 53 -2.22 -2.79 30.27
C THR A 53 -1.12 -1.74 30.34
N ALA A 54 -1.01 -1.04 31.47
CA ALA A 54 0.08 -0.09 31.71
C ALA A 54 1.45 -0.75 31.62
N HIS A 55 1.57 -2.00 32.09
CA HIS A 55 2.80 -2.75 31.99
C HIS A 55 3.17 -3.05 30.51
N GLU A 56 2.25 -3.55 29.72
CA GLU A 56 2.45 -3.81 28.28
C GLU A 56 2.84 -2.54 27.53
N LEU A 57 2.20 -1.42 27.83
CA LEU A 57 2.54 -0.12 27.24
C LEU A 57 3.94 0.35 27.66
N SER A 58 4.35 0.07 28.90
CA SER A 58 5.70 0.41 29.36
C SER A 58 6.79 -0.42 28.66
N LEU A 59 6.49 -1.65 28.27
CA LEU A 59 7.38 -2.48 27.45
C LEU A 59 7.39 -2.03 25.98
N ALA A 60 6.21 -1.71 25.44
CA ALA A 60 6.05 -1.34 24.04
C ALA A 60 6.60 0.05 23.70
N TYR A 61 6.63 0.95 24.67
CA TYR A 61 7.08 2.33 24.50
C TYR A 61 8.05 2.76 25.61
N SER A 62 7.63 3.58 26.56
CA SER A 62 8.55 4.14 27.55
C SER A 62 8.31 3.51 28.92
N PRO A 63 9.37 3.07 29.64
CA PRO A 63 10.80 3.12 29.32
C PRO A 63 11.36 1.90 28.54
N GLY A 64 10.60 0.82 28.40
CA GLY A 64 11.06 -0.48 27.89
C GLY A 64 11.67 -0.47 26.47
N VAL A 65 11.16 0.40 25.58
CA VAL A 65 11.65 0.52 24.21
C VAL A 65 13.13 0.93 24.12
N ALA A 66 13.70 1.51 25.15
CA ALA A 66 15.11 1.89 25.16
C ALA A 66 16.04 0.66 25.04
N TYR A 67 15.66 -0.48 25.62
CA TYR A 67 16.50 -1.68 25.60
C TYR A 67 16.72 -2.23 24.17
N PRO A 68 15.68 -2.54 23.38
CA PRO A 68 15.89 -2.98 22.01
C PRO A 68 16.60 -1.92 21.15
N CYS A 69 16.39 -0.62 21.39
CA CYS A 69 17.12 0.43 20.68
C CYS A 69 18.64 0.34 20.92
N LEU A 70 19.07 0.17 22.18
CA LEU A 70 20.48 0.04 22.54
C LEU A 70 21.11 -1.26 22.00
N GLU A 71 20.36 -2.35 21.97
CA GLU A 71 20.85 -3.61 21.37
C GLU A 71 21.04 -3.46 19.85
N ILE A 72 20.09 -2.81 19.15
CA ILE A 72 20.22 -2.57 17.70
C ILE A 72 21.33 -1.56 17.40
N GLU A 73 21.61 -0.59 18.28
CA GLU A 73 22.76 0.30 18.14
C GLU A 73 24.10 -0.44 18.16
N ARG A 74 24.21 -1.47 19.03
CA ARG A 74 25.41 -2.33 19.15
C ARG A 74 25.54 -3.31 18.00
N ASP A 75 24.44 -3.89 17.56
CA ASP A 75 24.36 -4.88 16.48
C ASP A 75 23.13 -4.60 15.59
N ARG A 76 23.38 -4.06 14.39
CA ARG A 76 22.33 -3.66 13.45
C ARG A 76 21.46 -4.81 12.95
N ASP A 77 21.97 -6.03 12.95
CA ASP A 77 21.22 -7.20 12.49
C ASP A 77 20.08 -7.55 13.45
N LEU A 78 20.17 -7.14 14.71
CA LEU A 78 19.10 -7.28 15.69
C LEU A 78 17.83 -6.46 15.34
N ALA A 79 17.91 -5.52 14.39
CA ALA A 79 16.72 -4.86 13.85
C ALA A 79 15.74 -5.86 13.22
N PHE A 80 16.21 -6.97 12.67
CA PHE A 80 15.35 -8.04 12.14
C PHE A 80 14.66 -8.86 13.23
N SER A 81 15.22 -8.89 14.45
CA SER A 81 14.66 -9.61 15.60
C SER A 81 13.71 -8.75 16.43
N TYR A 82 14.00 -7.45 16.59
CA TYR A 82 13.26 -6.56 17.49
C TYR A 82 12.29 -5.61 16.79
N THR A 83 12.26 -5.59 15.45
CA THR A 83 11.36 -4.74 14.66
C THR A 83 10.66 -5.50 13.56
N SER A 84 9.68 -4.88 12.91
CA SER A 84 9.01 -5.44 11.72
C SER A 84 9.86 -5.37 10.44
N LYS A 85 11.14 -4.96 10.52
CA LYS A 85 12.01 -4.78 9.34
C LYS A 85 12.07 -6.02 8.44
N GLY A 86 12.06 -7.22 9.02
CA GLY A 86 12.09 -8.48 8.27
C GLY A 86 10.75 -8.93 7.68
N ASN A 87 9.65 -8.30 8.09
CA ASN A 87 8.28 -8.75 7.76
C ASN A 87 7.46 -7.68 7.04
N LEU A 88 8.05 -6.53 6.71
CA LEU A 88 7.34 -5.40 6.13
C LEU A 88 7.94 -5.05 4.76
N VAL A 89 7.08 -5.10 3.73
CA VAL A 89 7.43 -4.69 2.37
C VAL A 89 6.55 -3.52 1.97
N GLY A 90 7.16 -2.41 1.54
CA GLY A 90 6.45 -1.24 1.06
C GLY A 90 6.13 -1.34 -0.43
N VAL A 91 4.87 -1.07 -0.80
CA VAL A 91 4.47 -0.84 -2.19
C VAL A 91 4.43 0.66 -2.43
N ILE A 92 5.38 1.19 -3.20
CA ILE A 92 5.58 2.62 -3.40
C ILE A 92 5.37 2.98 -4.87
N SER A 93 4.58 4.03 -5.12
CA SER A 93 4.34 4.56 -6.46
C SER A 93 3.98 6.04 -6.42
N ASN A 94 4.38 6.78 -7.44
CA ASN A 94 3.91 8.15 -7.69
C ASN A 94 2.68 8.19 -8.62
N GLY A 95 2.23 7.03 -9.13
CA GLY A 95 1.05 6.91 -9.98
C GLY A 95 1.21 7.41 -11.41
N THR A 96 2.45 7.61 -11.89
CA THR A 96 2.72 8.16 -13.23
C THR A 96 2.57 7.16 -14.37
N ALA A 97 2.50 5.85 -14.06
CA ALA A 97 2.40 4.78 -15.06
C ALA A 97 1.54 3.62 -14.55
N VAL A 98 0.26 3.86 -14.34
CA VAL A 98 -0.71 2.83 -13.92
C VAL A 98 -1.20 2.08 -15.16
N LEU A 99 -1.10 0.74 -15.15
CA LEU A 99 -1.42 -0.12 -16.29
C LEU A 99 -2.84 0.16 -16.81
N GLY A 100 -2.93 0.55 -18.07
CA GLY A 100 -4.16 0.86 -18.78
C GLY A 100 -4.81 2.22 -18.44
N LEU A 101 -4.33 2.93 -17.40
CA LEU A 101 -4.85 4.23 -17.00
C LEU A 101 -3.85 5.38 -17.25
N GLY A 102 -2.54 5.05 -17.36
CA GLY A 102 -1.48 6.03 -17.59
C GLY A 102 -1.12 6.81 -16.33
N ASP A 103 -0.82 8.09 -16.47
CA ASP A 103 -0.54 9.00 -15.36
C ASP A 103 -1.85 9.48 -14.75
N ILE A 104 -2.17 8.97 -13.56
CA ILE A 104 -3.36 9.34 -12.78
C ILE A 104 -3.02 9.92 -11.42
N GLY A 105 -1.72 10.02 -11.11
CA GLY A 105 -1.22 10.60 -9.87
C GLY A 105 -1.30 9.68 -8.66
N THR A 106 -0.75 10.17 -7.56
CA THR A 106 -0.53 9.36 -6.33
C THR A 106 -1.83 8.91 -5.66
N LEU A 107 -2.83 9.77 -5.58
CA LEU A 107 -4.08 9.43 -4.89
C LEU A 107 -4.94 8.46 -5.71
N ALA A 108 -5.13 8.71 -7.00
CA ALA A 108 -5.94 7.86 -7.84
C ALA A 108 -5.32 6.46 -8.07
N SER A 109 -4.00 6.31 -7.92
CA SER A 109 -3.32 5.01 -8.02
C SER A 109 -3.41 4.14 -6.76
N LYS A 110 -3.82 4.70 -5.60
CA LYS A 110 -3.88 3.94 -4.33
C LYS A 110 -4.69 2.65 -4.39
N PRO A 111 -5.87 2.58 -5.01
CA PRO A 111 -6.61 1.31 -5.09
C PRO A 111 -5.82 0.19 -5.79
N VAL A 112 -5.01 0.52 -6.79
CA VAL A 112 -4.14 -0.45 -7.49
C VAL A 112 -2.99 -0.88 -6.59
N MET A 113 -2.37 0.06 -5.86
CA MET A 113 -1.27 -0.24 -4.93
C MET A 113 -1.73 -1.09 -3.74
N GLU A 114 -2.91 -0.81 -3.21
CA GLU A 114 -3.52 -1.66 -2.18
C GLU A 114 -3.82 -3.07 -2.70
N GLY A 115 -4.29 -3.19 -3.94
CA GLY A 115 -4.48 -4.49 -4.59
C GLY A 115 -3.18 -5.27 -4.72
N LYS A 116 -2.07 -4.63 -5.09
CA LYS A 116 -0.74 -5.25 -5.12
C LYS A 116 -0.24 -5.67 -3.74
N ALA A 117 -0.57 -4.92 -2.71
CA ALA A 117 -0.18 -5.25 -1.35
C ALA A 117 -0.94 -6.43 -0.75
N LEU A 118 -2.09 -6.82 -1.34
CA LEU A 118 -2.81 -8.05 -0.99
C LEU A 118 -2.16 -9.31 -1.58
N LEU A 119 -1.49 -9.20 -2.74
CA LEU A 119 -0.85 -10.30 -3.47
C LEU A 119 0.55 -10.59 -2.97
#